data_88bb18010d4e50086eac714e43acac8f
#
_entry.id   88bb18010d4e50086eac714e43acac8f
#
_cell.length_a   1.000
_cell.length_b   1.000
_cell.length_c   1.000
_cell.angle_alpha   90.00
_cell.angle_beta   90.00
_cell.angle_gamma   90.00
#
_symmetry.space_group_name_H-M   'P 1'
#
loop_
_entity.id
_entity.type
_entity.pdbx_description
1 polymer ?
#
loop_
_entity_poly.entity_id
_entity_poly.type
_entity_poly.pdbx_seq_one_letter_code
_entity_poly.pdbx_strand_id
1 'polypeptide(L)'
;MMVNYREKRRMLIKYGVSLPVAAGLGSLLSVPPARAQPPNDVHKFKISLNVYSFNRLLRAGTIDLFDVLTFCAEHNFDAIDPTGYYFPGYPDVPSDEYVNRFKRQAFLLGLDISGTGVRNDFVQPDPVQRKADVAMVTQWVEAAARLGIPNVRVFAGTHKHEGYSRDQVFEWMAQDIKTCCQHGKEYGVMVAIQNHNDFLKTAADVDRILTMVDSDWLGLNLDIGSYRQGDPYQEIEKNVRHAITWQIKENVWVNGQETPADFVKLFRIIKKAGYRGYLPLETLGEGDPYEKVPRLLENVRQALQQI
;
A
#
# COMPACT_ATOMS: atom_id res chain seq x y z
N MET A 1 -10.16 25.81 -45.75
CA MET A 1 -11.15 26.48 -44.87
C MET A 1 -11.02 25.91 -43.47
N MET A 2 -10.08 26.45 -42.68
CA MET A 2 -9.85 25.97 -41.29
C MET A 2 -10.74 26.76 -40.35
N VAL A 3 -11.71 26.10 -39.75
CA VAL A 3 -12.59 26.71 -38.75
C VAL A 3 -11.92 26.59 -37.37
N ASN A 4 -11.71 27.76 -36.76
CA ASN A 4 -10.95 27.99 -35.56
C ASN A 4 -11.66 27.41 -34.30
N TYR A 5 -11.04 26.43 -33.65
CA TYR A 5 -11.58 25.67 -32.49
C TYR A 5 -11.72 26.53 -31.21
N ARG A 6 -11.24 27.78 -31.21
CA ARG A 6 -11.27 28.68 -30.04
C ARG A 6 -12.58 29.43 -29.85
N GLU A 7 -13.46 29.53 -30.86
CA GLU A 7 -14.70 30.28 -30.73
C GLU A 7 -15.89 29.53 -30.15
N LYS A 8 -15.89 28.21 -30.21
CA LYS A 8 -16.96 27.36 -29.63
C LYS A 8 -17.00 27.30 -28.10
N ARG A 9 -15.93 27.67 -27.40
CA ARG A 9 -15.90 27.70 -25.93
C ARG A 9 -16.51 28.98 -25.30
N ARG A 10 -16.79 30.02 -26.06
CA ARG A 10 -17.31 31.30 -25.53
C ARG A 10 -18.84 31.43 -25.55
N MET A 11 -19.57 30.49 -26.13
CA MET A 11 -21.02 30.55 -26.28
C MET A 11 -21.84 29.81 -25.22
N LEU A 12 -21.21 29.10 -24.29
CA LEU A 12 -21.88 28.28 -23.24
C LEU A 12 -22.00 29.00 -21.88
N ILE A 13 -21.62 30.29 -21.76
CA ILE A 13 -21.62 31.02 -20.48
C ILE A 13 -22.62 32.20 -20.50
N LYS A 14 -23.65 32.18 -21.32
CA LYS A 14 -24.62 33.33 -21.45
C LYS A 14 -26.06 33.02 -21.09
N TYR A 15 -26.36 32.00 -20.32
CA TYR A 15 -27.70 31.87 -19.72
C TYR A 15 -27.56 31.67 -18.21
N GLY A 16 -27.40 32.81 -17.51
CA GLY A 16 -27.54 32.91 -16.08
C GLY A 16 -29.01 32.84 -15.68
N VAL A 17 -29.41 31.81 -15.00
CA VAL A 17 -30.69 31.78 -14.27
C VAL A 17 -30.38 32.21 -12.83
N SER A 18 -30.85 33.44 -12.51
CA SER A 18 -30.81 33.99 -11.16
C SER A 18 -31.91 33.34 -10.32
N LEU A 19 -31.54 32.60 -9.28
CA LEU A 19 -32.41 32.16 -8.20
C LEU A 19 -32.21 33.06 -6.97
N PRO A 20 -33.25 33.42 -6.21
CA PRO A 20 -33.14 34.31 -5.07
C PRO A 20 -32.44 33.65 -3.89
N VAL A 21 -31.48 34.37 -3.28
CA VAL A 21 -30.78 33.98 -2.05
C VAL A 21 -31.72 34.28 -0.87
N ALA A 22 -32.27 33.25 -0.24
CA ALA A 22 -32.85 33.36 1.09
C ALA A 22 -31.74 33.18 2.11
N ALA A 23 -31.43 34.23 2.88
CA ALA A 23 -30.48 34.18 3.97
C ALA A 23 -31.09 33.43 5.16
N GLY A 24 -30.66 32.16 5.37
CA GLY A 24 -30.91 31.39 6.56
C GLY A 24 -29.57 31.08 7.24
N LEU A 25 -29.32 31.68 8.40
CA LEU A 25 -28.25 31.29 9.33
C LEU A 25 -28.51 29.88 9.86
N GLY A 26 -27.96 28.89 9.23
CA GLY A 26 -27.94 27.50 9.69
C GLY A 26 -26.51 27.06 9.90
N SER A 27 -26.18 26.65 11.13
CA SER A 27 -24.91 26.08 11.53
C SER A 27 -24.48 24.98 10.55
N LEU A 28 -23.35 25.22 9.85
CA LEU A 28 -22.69 24.22 9.03
C LEU A 28 -22.08 23.15 9.96
N LEU A 29 -22.88 22.13 10.29
CA LEU A 29 -22.32 20.85 10.68
C LEU A 29 -21.62 20.31 9.44
N SER A 30 -20.29 20.29 9.47
CA SER A 30 -19.46 19.60 8.47
C SER A 30 -19.77 18.09 8.54
N VAL A 31 -20.69 17.66 7.69
CA VAL A 31 -20.87 16.23 7.43
C VAL A 31 -19.61 15.77 6.67
N PRO A 32 -18.84 14.81 7.20
CA PRO A 32 -17.73 14.26 6.44
C PRO A 32 -18.28 13.73 5.10
N PRO A 33 -17.55 13.88 3.98
CA PRO A 33 -18.05 13.38 2.71
C PRO A 33 -18.35 11.90 2.84
N ALA A 34 -19.62 11.54 2.69
CA ALA A 34 -20.04 10.16 2.66
C ALA A 34 -19.22 9.48 1.54
N ARG A 35 -18.36 8.53 1.93
CA ARG A 35 -17.64 7.68 0.99
C ARG A 35 -18.72 7.05 0.11
N ALA A 36 -18.77 7.45 -1.16
CA ALA A 36 -19.80 6.95 -2.07
C ALA A 36 -19.72 5.42 -2.06
N GLN A 37 -20.79 4.78 -1.58
CA GLN A 37 -20.89 3.33 -1.68
C GLN A 37 -21.00 2.99 -3.16
N PRO A 38 -20.09 2.14 -3.69
CA PRO A 38 -20.19 1.72 -5.07
C PRO A 38 -21.49 0.93 -5.28
N PRO A 39 -22.10 1.01 -6.49
CA PRO A 39 -23.27 0.22 -6.82
C PRO A 39 -22.99 -1.27 -6.59
N ASN A 40 -24.03 -2.00 -6.17
CA ASN A 40 -24.02 -3.39 -5.76
C ASN A 40 -23.26 -4.32 -6.72
N ASP A 41 -22.43 -5.17 -6.12
CA ASP A 41 -22.14 -6.54 -6.52
C ASP A 41 -21.09 -6.84 -7.61
N VAL A 42 -20.10 -5.96 -7.85
CA VAL A 42 -18.86 -6.41 -8.51
C VAL A 42 -17.66 -6.10 -7.63
N HIS A 43 -17.38 -6.99 -6.68
CA HIS A 43 -16.09 -6.94 -5.97
C HIS A 43 -14.99 -7.32 -6.97
N LYS A 44 -14.25 -6.34 -7.45
CA LYS A 44 -13.12 -6.55 -8.33
C LYS A 44 -11.85 -6.40 -7.50
N PHE A 45 -11.32 -7.52 -7.02
CA PHE A 45 -9.97 -7.55 -6.51
C PHE A 45 -9.00 -7.74 -7.68
N LYS A 46 -7.90 -6.99 -7.67
CA LYS A 46 -6.79 -7.17 -8.57
C LYS A 46 -5.67 -7.91 -7.84
N ILE A 47 -5.12 -8.93 -8.45
CA ILE A 47 -4.05 -9.72 -7.85
C ILE A 47 -2.71 -9.17 -8.30
N SER A 48 -1.86 -8.81 -7.34
CA SER A 48 -0.51 -8.31 -7.58
C SER A 48 0.52 -9.28 -7.02
N LEU A 49 1.74 -9.23 -7.52
CA LEU A 49 2.88 -9.97 -6.95
C LEU A 49 3.78 -9.02 -6.17
N ASN A 50 3.96 -9.26 -4.87
CA ASN A 50 5.03 -8.61 -4.11
C ASN A 50 6.37 -9.27 -4.46
N VAL A 51 7.28 -8.46 -4.97
CA VAL A 51 8.57 -8.89 -5.52
C VAL A 51 9.50 -9.50 -4.46
N TYR A 52 9.24 -9.28 -3.18
CA TYR A 52 9.99 -9.91 -2.10
C TYR A 52 9.91 -11.45 -2.15
N SER A 53 8.90 -12.01 -2.80
CA SER A 53 8.81 -13.46 -3.09
C SER A 53 10.07 -13.99 -3.80
N PHE A 54 10.73 -13.17 -4.60
CA PHE A 54 11.96 -13.46 -5.34
C PHE A 54 13.24 -12.94 -4.64
N ASN A 55 13.17 -12.53 -3.36
CA ASN A 55 14.25 -11.89 -2.63
C ASN A 55 15.63 -12.58 -2.79
N ARG A 56 15.67 -13.91 -2.67
CA ARG A 56 16.93 -14.66 -2.78
C ARG A 56 17.58 -14.52 -4.16
N LEU A 57 16.80 -14.64 -5.23
CA LEU A 57 17.29 -14.57 -6.61
C LEU A 57 17.69 -13.15 -7.02
N LEU A 58 16.89 -12.17 -6.62
CA LEU A 58 17.15 -10.74 -6.86
C LEU A 58 18.42 -10.26 -6.13
N ARG A 59 18.60 -10.67 -4.87
CA ARG A 59 19.82 -10.34 -4.12
C ARG A 59 21.07 -11.05 -4.65
N ALA A 60 20.91 -12.22 -5.21
CA ALA A 60 21.99 -12.96 -5.87
C ALA A 60 22.33 -12.37 -7.26
N GLY A 61 21.51 -11.46 -7.79
CA GLY A 61 21.67 -10.90 -9.13
C GLY A 61 21.46 -11.92 -10.25
N THR A 62 20.80 -13.06 -9.95
CA THR A 62 20.49 -14.08 -10.96
C THR A 62 19.30 -13.72 -11.81
N ILE A 63 18.45 -12.83 -11.33
CA ILE A 63 17.33 -12.20 -12.03
C ILE A 63 17.26 -10.72 -11.66
N ASP A 64 16.56 -9.94 -12.45
CA ASP A 64 16.27 -8.54 -12.17
C ASP A 64 14.74 -8.25 -12.11
N LEU A 65 14.36 -6.99 -11.92
CA LEU A 65 12.95 -6.60 -11.84
C LEU A 65 12.21 -6.78 -13.18
N PHE A 66 12.91 -6.78 -14.31
CA PHE A 66 12.30 -7.02 -15.63
C PHE A 66 11.96 -8.49 -15.85
N ASP A 67 12.77 -9.41 -15.29
CA ASP A 67 12.46 -10.84 -15.28
C ASP A 67 11.19 -11.09 -14.47
N VAL A 68 11.04 -10.43 -13.31
CA VAL A 68 9.81 -10.55 -12.49
C VAL A 68 8.60 -9.92 -13.18
N LEU A 69 8.74 -8.85 -13.95
CA LEU A 69 7.65 -8.32 -14.79
C LEU A 69 7.19 -9.36 -15.82
N THR A 70 8.14 -10.02 -16.49
CA THR A 70 7.84 -11.08 -17.46
C THR A 70 7.10 -12.24 -16.78
N PHE A 71 7.60 -12.70 -15.64
CA PHE A 71 6.95 -13.72 -14.83
C PHE A 71 5.50 -13.34 -14.44
N CYS A 72 5.27 -12.09 -14.01
CA CYS A 72 3.93 -11.62 -13.68
C CYS A 72 2.96 -11.72 -14.88
N ALA A 73 3.42 -11.32 -16.06
CA ALA A 73 2.63 -11.38 -17.28
C ALA A 73 2.31 -12.83 -17.69
N GLU A 74 3.30 -13.73 -17.66
CA GLU A 74 3.14 -15.16 -17.99
C GLU A 74 2.13 -15.87 -17.07
N HIS A 75 2.04 -15.43 -15.79
CA HIS A 75 1.12 -16.00 -14.81
C HIS A 75 -0.21 -15.21 -14.68
N ASN A 76 -0.45 -14.24 -15.57
CA ASN A 76 -1.65 -13.41 -15.58
C ASN A 76 -1.92 -12.70 -14.23
N PHE A 77 -0.91 -12.11 -13.62
CA PHE A 77 -1.12 -11.13 -12.57
C PHE A 77 -1.70 -9.84 -13.17
N ASP A 78 -2.49 -9.10 -12.37
CA ASP A 78 -2.99 -7.78 -12.77
C ASP A 78 -1.93 -6.69 -12.56
N ALA A 79 -1.00 -6.92 -11.62
CA ALA A 79 0.00 -5.93 -11.23
C ALA A 79 1.26 -6.56 -10.63
N ILE A 80 2.29 -5.72 -10.51
CA ILE A 80 3.50 -5.98 -9.72
C ILE A 80 3.59 -4.99 -8.57
N ASP A 81 4.12 -5.41 -7.41
CA ASP A 81 4.48 -4.59 -6.24
C ASP A 81 6.00 -4.64 -6.06
N PRO A 82 6.77 -3.80 -6.79
CA PRO A 82 8.22 -3.83 -6.76
C PRO A 82 8.74 -3.14 -5.51
N THR A 83 9.28 -3.92 -4.59
CA THR A 83 9.94 -3.40 -3.39
C THR A 83 11.18 -2.59 -3.75
N GLY A 84 11.34 -1.40 -3.16
CA GLY A 84 12.43 -0.46 -3.43
C GLY A 84 13.84 -1.07 -3.35
N TYR A 85 14.03 -2.06 -2.48
CA TYR A 85 15.35 -2.72 -2.26
C TYR A 85 15.99 -3.31 -3.51
N TYR A 86 15.20 -3.59 -4.56
CA TYR A 86 15.66 -4.27 -5.78
C TYR A 86 15.85 -3.31 -6.95
N PHE A 87 15.54 -2.03 -6.76
CA PHE A 87 15.91 -1.01 -7.73
C PHE A 87 17.40 -0.69 -7.64
N PRO A 88 18.06 -0.42 -8.77
CA PRO A 88 19.47 -0.05 -8.78
C PRO A 88 19.73 1.19 -7.93
N GLY A 89 20.79 1.14 -7.13
CA GLY A 89 21.21 2.27 -6.31
C GLY A 89 20.55 2.38 -4.95
N TYR A 90 19.58 1.52 -4.60
CA TYR A 90 18.92 1.58 -3.29
C TYR A 90 19.95 1.68 -2.13
N PRO A 91 19.77 2.59 -1.13
CA PRO A 91 18.54 3.32 -0.77
C PRO A 91 18.21 4.55 -1.60
N ASP A 92 19.13 5.02 -2.46
CA ASP A 92 18.85 6.10 -3.39
C ASP A 92 17.76 5.68 -4.39
N VAL A 93 17.08 6.66 -4.95
CA VAL A 93 16.05 6.42 -5.97
C VAL A 93 16.70 6.08 -7.33
N PRO A 94 16.07 5.24 -8.15
CA PRO A 94 16.58 4.90 -9.45
C PRO A 94 16.57 6.10 -10.40
N SER A 95 17.44 6.05 -11.43
CA SER A 95 17.49 7.09 -12.47
C SER A 95 16.17 7.18 -13.24
N ASP A 96 15.88 8.36 -13.80
CA ASP A 96 14.68 8.57 -14.63
C ASP A 96 14.66 7.63 -15.86
N GLU A 97 15.81 7.31 -16.42
CA GLU A 97 15.92 6.34 -17.51
C GLU A 97 15.42 4.95 -17.07
N TYR A 98 15.86 4.48 -15.89
CA TYR A 98 15.41 3.21 -15.35
C TYR A 98 13.91 3.21 -15.05
N VAL A 99 13.42 4.27 -14.39
CA VAL A 99 12.00 4.46 -14.07
C VAL A 99 11.15 4.41 -15.34
N ASN A 100 11.53 5.16 -16.37
CA ASN A 100 10.80 5.21 -17.62
C ASN A 100 10.82 3.88 -18.38
N ARG A 101 11.95 3.17 -18.38
CA ARG A 101 12.07 1.84 -18.98
C ARG A 101 11.21 0.81 -18.25
N PHE A 102 11.23 0.80 -16.91
CA PHE A 102 10.44 -0.12 -16.09
C PHE A 102 8.94 0.11 -16.31
N LYS A 103 8.49 1.36 -16.21
CA LYS A 103 7.11 1.77 -16.45
C LYS A 103 6.61 1.41 -17.85
N ARG A 104 7.44 1.66 -18.87
CA ARG A 104 7.13 1.27 -20.26
C ARG A 104 6.98 -0.24 -20.40
N GLN A 105 7.87 -1.02 -19.80
CA GLN A 105 7.80 -2.48 -19.88
C GLN A 105 6.56 -3.02 -19.17
N ALA A 106 6.24 -2.55 -17.96
CA ALA A 106 5.02 -2.93 -17.26
C ALA A 106 3.77 -2.64 -18.11
N PHE A 107 3.69 -1.44 -18.71
CA PHE A 107 2.58 -1.06 -19.60
C PHE A 107 2.45 -1.99 -20.83
N LEU A 108 3.57 -2.33 -21.49
CA LEU A 108 3.55 -3.21 -22.66
C LEU A 108 3.14 -4.65 -22.31
N LEU A 109 3.39 -5.08 -21.09
CA LEU A 109 2.96 -6.39 -20.57
C LEU A 109 1.53 -6.37 -20.00
N GLY A 110 0.86 -5.23 -20.01
CA GLY A 110 -0.50 -5.09 -19.48
C GLY A 110 -0.56 -5.11 -17.95
N LEU A 111 0.55 -4.80 -17.27
CA LEU A 111 0.65 -4.83 -15.82
C LEU A 111 0.52 -3.42 -15.22
N ASP A 112 -0.30 -3.29 -14.18
CA ASP A 112 -0.26 -2.14 -13.29
C ASP A 112 0.94 -2.25 -12.33
N ILE A 113 1.33 -1.12 -11.69
CA ILE A 113 2.31 -1.11 -10.59
C ILE A 113 1.54 -0.72 -9.32
N SER A 114 1.31 -1.69 -8.42
CA SER A 114 0.32 -1.55 -7.34
C SER A 114 0.84 -0.86 -6.09
N GLY A 115 2.13 -0.89 -5.85
CA GLY A 115 2.77 -0.36 -4.67
C GLY A 115 4.29 -0.39 -4.79
N THR A 116 4.97 0.17 -3.81
CA THR A 116 6.40 -0.05 -3.53
C THR A 116 6.63 0.02 -2.03
N GLY A 117 7.84 -0.26 -1.57
CA GLY A 117 8.17 -0.15 -0.15
C GLY A 117 9.65 0.03 0.11
N VAL A 118 9.95 0.69 1.20
CA VAL A 118 11.32 0.98 1.64
C VAL A 118 11.61 0.32 2.99
N ARG A 119 12.88 0.25 3.36
CA ARG A 119 13.31 -0.24 4.67
C ARG A 119 13.78 0.94 5.52
N ASN A 120 12.86 1.47 6.27
CA ASN A 120 13.05 2.53 7.26
C ASN A 120 12.92 1.97 8.68
N ASP A 121 13.33 2.75 9.69
CA ASP A 121 13.14 2.44 11.11
C ASP A 121 12.77 3.71 11.90
N PHE A 122 11.45 3.96 12.04
CA PHE A 122 10.92 5.11 12.77
C PHE A 122 10.90 4.94 14.29
N VAL A 123 11.21 3.74 14.81
CA VAL A 123 11.35 3.52 16.27
C VAL A 123 12.79 3.68 16.75
N GLN A 124 13.72 4.00 15.87
CA GLN A 124 15.11 4.32 16.16
C GLN A 124 15.19 5.49 17.16
N PRO A 125 15.89 5.34 18.33
CA PRO A 125 16.03 6.42 19.32
C PRO A 125 16.81 7.64 18.80
N ASP A 126 17.82 7.42 17.95
CA ASP A 126 18.61 8.51 17.39
C ASP A 126 17.80 9.37 16.39
N PRO A 127 17.54 10.64 16.70
CA PRO A 127 16.76 11.52 15.82
C PRO A 127 17.47 11.83 14.50
N VAL A 128 18.80 11.71 14.43
CA VAL A 128 19.56 11.92 13.19
C VAL A 128 19.26 10.78 12.20
N GLN A 129 19.26 9.55 12.71
CA GLN A 129 18.93 8.37 11.89
C GLN A 129 17.48 8.41 11.43
N ARG A 130 16.52 8.72 12.32
CA ARG A 130 15.12 8.87 11.92
C ARG A 130 14.91 9.94 10.84
N LYS A 131 15.63 11.09 10.97
CA LYS A 131 15.57 12.13 9.95
C LYS A 131 16.10 11.66 8.59
N ALA A 132 17.15 10.83 8.58
CA ALA A 132 17.65 10.22 7.37
C ALA A 132 16.62 9.26 6.74
N ASP A 133 15.94 8.46 7.57
CA ASP A 133 14.86 7.59 7.12
C ASP A 133 13.66 8.38 6.56
N VAL A 134 13.26 9.48 7.21
CA VAL A 134 12.23 10.39 6.67
C VAL A 134 12.64 10.94 5.30
N ALA A 135 13.90 11.37 5.16
CA ALA A 135 14.42 11.88 3.88
C ALA A 135 14.40 10.80 2.79
N MET A 136 14.80 9.58 3.12
CA MET A 136 14.72 8.43 2.20
C MET A 136 13.26 8.16 1.78
N VAL A 137 12.33 8.11 2.74
CA VAL A 137 10.91 7.88 2.43
C VAL A 137 10.35 8.95 1.51
N THR A 138 10.67 10.24 1.75
CA THR A 138 10.18 11.34 0.91
C THR A 138 10.74 11.26 -0.51
N GLN A 139 12.00 10.90 -0.70
CA GLN A 139 12.58 10.66 -2.03
C GLN A 139 11.88 9.50 -2.75
N TRP A 140 11.55 8.42 -2.02
CA TRP A 140 10.81 7.29 -2.59
C TRP A 140 9.34 7.60 -2.88
N VAL A 141 8.72 8.54 -2.17
CA VAL A 141 7.41 9.11 -2.53
C VAL A 141 7.47 9.79 -3.89
N GLU A 142 8.50 10.59 -4.15
CA GLU A 142 8.70 11.24 -5.46
C GLU A 142 8.97 10.20 -6.58
N ALA A 143 9.79 9.20 -6.29
CA ALA A 143 10.03 8.11 -7.23
C ALA A 143 8.75 7.30 -7.53
N ALA A 144 7.94 7.04 -6.51
CA ALA A 144 6.64 6.38 -6.66
C ALA A 144 5.70 7.20 -7.56
N ALA A 145 5.62 8.50 -7.36
CA ALA A 145 4.82 9.39 -8.23
C ALA A 145 5.28 9.31 -9.69
N ARG A 146 6.59 9.32 -9.96
CA ARG A 146 7.16 9.17 -11.31
C ARG A 146 6.84 7.79 -11.92
N LEU A 147 6.86 6.73 -11.12
CA LEU A 147 6.48 5.38 -11.51
C LEU A 147 4.96 5.22 -11.72
N GLY A 148 4.14 6.16 -11.23
CA GLY A 148 2.69 6.04 -11.21
C GLY A 148 2.17 5.11 -10.12
N ILE A 149 2.96 4.91 -9.07
CA ILE A 149 2.63 4.05 -7.92
C ILE A 149 1.79 4.83 -6.91
N PRO A 150 0.66 4.29 -6.43
CA PRO A 150 -0.25 5.04 -5.57
C PRO A 150 0.16 5.08 -4.10
N ASN A 151 1.08 4.22 -3.66
CA ASN A 151 1.49 4.15 -2.25
C ASN A 151 2.93 3.67 -2.06
N VAL A 152 3.55 4.14 -0.96
CA VAL A 152 4.85 3.67 -0.48
C VAL A 152 4.66 3.02 0.89
N ARG A 153 4.97 1.73 0.99
CA ARG A 153 4.97 1.01 2.26
C ARG A 153 6.19 1.39 3.09
N VAL A 154 5.92 1.66 4.37
CA VAL A 154 6.93 1.92 5.41
C VAL A 154 6.75 0.96 6.59
N PHE A 155 7.82 0.71 7.34
CA PHE A 155 7.77 -0.02 8.60
C PHE A 155 7.64 0.93 9.79
N ALA A 156 7.17 0.42 10.93
CA ALA A 156 7.41 1.08 12.21
C ALA A 156 8.91 1.04 12.54
N GLY A 157 9.48 -0.14 12.52
CA GLY A 157 10.89 -0.38 12.72
C GLY A 157 11.16 -1.49 13.73
N THR A 158 12.43 -1.92 13.79
CA THR A 158 12.87 -3.05 14.62
C THR A 158 13.89 -2.68 15.67
N HIS A 159 14.34 -1.43 15.69
CA HIS A 159 15.38 -0.98 16.63
C HIS A 159 14.94 -1.15 18.08
N LYS A 160 15.87 -1.53 18.93
CA LYS A 160 15.62 -1.56 20.37
C LYS A 160 15.59 -0.13 20.92
N HIS A 161 14.55 0.19 21.68
CA HIS A 161 14.33 1.49 22.28
C HIS A 161 14.51 1.46 23.80
N GLU A 162 15.54 0.74 24.27
CA GLU A 162 15.88 0.65 25.69
C GLU A 162 16.07 2.04 26.30
N GLY A 163 15.47 2.29 27.46
CA GLY A 163 15.48 3.61 28.10
C GLY A 163 14.35 4.57 27.71
N TYR A 164 13.51 4.20 26.73
CA TYR A 164 12.35 4.98 26.30
C TYR A 164 11.04 4.22 26.52
N SER A 165 10.00 4.94 26.92
CA SER A 165 8.66 4.35 27.03
C SER A 165 8.06 4.10 25.63
N ARG A 166 7.13 3.15 25.52
CA ARG A 166 6.39 2.95 24.26
C ARG A 166 5.67 4.22 23.79
N ASP A 167 5.19 5.04 24.75
CA ASP A 167 4.48 6.29 24.43
C ASP A 167 5.43 7.28 23.75
N GLN A 168 6.62 7.47 24.28
CA GLN A 168 7.63 8.30 23.63
C GLN A 168 7.99 7.82 22.22
N VAL A 169 8.10 6.50 22.03
CA VAL A 169 8.36 5.92 20.70
C VAL A 169 7.20 6.18 19.74
N PHE A 170 5.97 6.04 20.18
CA PHE A 170 4.78 6.37 19.37
C PHE A 170 4.75 7.86 18.99
N GLU A 171 5.13 8.75 19.91
CA GLU A 171 5.14 10.20 19.67
C GLU A 171 6.10 10.58 18.54
N TRP A 172 7.36 10.18 18.61
CA TRP A 172 8.31 10.54 17.55
C TRP A 172 8.01 9.82 16.23
N MET A 173 7.59 8.54 16.27
CA MET A 173 7.17 7.81 15.08
C MET A 173 5.98 8.49 14.38
N ALA A 174 4.99 8.95 15.15
CA ALA A 174 3.85 9.67 14.59
C ALA A 174 4.26 10.99 13.92
N GLN A 175 5.21 11.71 14.51
CA GLN A 175 5.76 12.94 13.94
C GLN A 175 6.48 12.69 12.61
N ASP A 176 7.32 11.66 12.55
CA ASP A 176 8.07 11.29 11.35
C ASP A 176 7.13 10.84 10.22
N ILE A 177 6.12 10.01 10.55
CA ILE A 177 5.10 9.60 9.58
C ILE A 177 4.25 10.79 9.10
N LYS A 178 3.89 11.73 9.97
CA LYS A 178 3.18 12.96 9.55
C LYS A 178 3.95 13.72 8.48
N THR A 179 5.26 13.84 8.65
CA THR A 179 6.13 14.51 7.68
C THR A 179 6.10 13.77 6.34
N CYS A 180 6.20 12.44 6.36
CA CYS A 180 6.10 11.62 5.14
C CYS A 180 4.73 11.74 4.46
N CYS A 181 3.64 11.75 5.23
CA CYS A 181 2.28 11.90 4.71
C CYS A 181 2.03 13.27 4.09
N GLN A 182 2.58 14.33 4.69
CA GLN A 182 2.46 15.68 4.13
C GLN A 182 3.16 15.76 2.77
N HIS A 183 4.36 15.17 2.65
CA HIS A 183 5.06 15.07 1.38
C HIS A 183 4.29 14.20 0.39
N GLY A 184 3.76 13.05 0.83
CA GLY A 184 2.90 12.18 0.03
C GLY A 184 1.70 12.90 -0.56
N LYS A 185 1.06 13.78 0.21
CA LYS A 185 -0.04 14.63 -0.25
C LYS A 185 0.33 15.52 -1.43
N GLU A 186 1.54 16.09 -1.41
CA GLU A 186 2.02 16.99 -2.49
C GLU A 186 2.23 16.22 -3.80
N TYR A 187 2.62 14.95 -3.71
CA TYR A 187 2.91 14.10 -4.88
C TYR A 187 1.77 13.14 -5.26
N GLY A 188 0.66 13.14 -4.51
CA GLY A 188 -0.48 12.26 -4.77
C GLY A 188 -0.19 10.79 -4.45
N VAL A 189 0.70 10.51 -3.49
CA VAL A 189 1.14 9.16 -3.07
C VAL A 189 0.84 8.95 -1.60
N MET A 190 0.14 7.89 -1.25
CA MET A 190 -0.17 7.53 0.14
C MET A 190 1.03 6.87 0.82
N VAL A 191 1.18 7.09 2.11
CA VAL A 191 2.09 6.30 2.97
C VAL A 191 1.31 5.13 3.54
N ALA A 192 1.84 3.92 3.41
CA ALA A 192 1.21 2.69 3.89
C ALA A 192 2.03 2.10 5.03
N ILE A 193 1.64 2.34 6.28
CA ILE A 193 2.32 1.73 7.44
C ILE A 193 1.98 0.24 7.50
N GLN A 194 2.98 -0.64 7.69
CA GLN A 194 2.78 -2.08 7.77
C GLN A 194 2.73 -2.57 9.23
N ASN A 195 1.76 -3.42 9.55
CA ASN A 195 1.78 -4.23 10.76
C ASN A 195 2.75 -5.41 10.58
N HIS A 196 4.03 -5.19 10.82
CA HIS A 196 5.10 -6.16 10.47
C HIS A 196 5.50 -7.10 11.63
N ASN A 197 4.77 -7.09 12.75
CA ASN A 197 5.13 -7.79 13.99
C ASN A 197 6.47 -7.33 14.59
N ASP A 198 6.89 -6.14 14.27
CA ASP A 198 8.03 -5.43 14.85
C ASP A 198 7.60 -4.63 16.10
N PHE A 199 7.43 -3.32 15.98
CA PHE A 199 6.88 -2.48 17.03
C PHE A 199 5.34 -2.51 17.06
N LEU A 200 4.68 -2.59 15.89
CA LEU A 200 3.22 -2.71 15.76
C LEU A 200 2.82 -4.19 15.71
N LYS A 201 2.35 -4.73 16.84
CA LYS A 201 2.05 -6.17 17.01
C LYS A 201 0.58 -6.51 17.04
N THR A 202 -0.27 -5.55 17.36
CA THR A 202 -1.72 -5.73 17.53
C THR A 202 -2.51 -4.73 16.69
N ALA A 203 -3.79 -5.02 16.49
CA ALA A 203 -4.69 -4.07 15.85
C ALA A 203 -4.80 -2.75 16.66
N ALA A 204 -4.71 -2.82 17.98
CA ALA A 204 -4.71 -1.64 18.84
C ALA A 204 -3.47 -0.76 18.64
N ASP A 205 -2.29 -1.35 18.42
CA ASP A 205 -1.09 -0.59 18.08
C ASP A 205 -1.27 0.17 16.75
N VAL A 206 -1.86 -0.51 15.76
CA VAL A 206 -2.15 0.09 14.44
C VAL A 206 -3.19 1.21 14.55
N ASP A 207 -4.30 0.98 15.23
CA ASP A 207 -5.31 2.03 15.47
C ASP A 207 -4.71 3.24 16.18
N ARG A 208 -3.82 3.00 17.16
CA ARG A 208 -3.11 4.06 17.88
C ARG A 208 -2.28 4.93 16.95
N ILE A 209 -1.40 4.35 16.13
CA ILE A 209 -0.54 5.15 15.25
C ILE A 209 -1.34 5.88 14.19
N LEU A 210 -2.36 5.25 13.61
CA LEU A 210 -3.24 5.89 12.63
C LEU A 210 -3.98 7.09 13.23
N THR A 211 -4.47 6.94 14.47
CA THR A 211 -5.13 8.04 15.22
C THR A 211 -4.17 9.18 15.56
N MET A 212 -2.94 8.86 15.98
CA MET A 212 -1.95 9.88 16.35
C MET A 212 -1.46 10.68 15.14
N VAL A 213 -1.33 10.04 13.98
CA VAL A 213 -0.94 10.71 12.74
C VAL A 213 -2.09 11.50 12.14
N ASP A 214 -3.32 10.99 12.18
CA ASP A 214 -4.55 11.66 11.73
C ASP A 214 -4.40 12.33 10.36
N SER A 215 -4.14 11.54 9.34
CA SER A 215 -3.91 11.98 7.98
C SER A 215 -4.65 11.13 6.96
N ASP A 216 -5.36 11.76 6.02
CA ASP A 216 -5.99 11.09 4.87
C ASP A 216 -4.97 10.45 3.91
N TRP A 217 -3.69 10.79 4.07
CA TRP A 217 -2.57 10.27 3.26
C TRP A 217 -1.81 9.14 3.95
N LEU A 218 -2.30 8.69 5.12
CA LEU A 218 -1.83 7.48 5.79
C LEU A 218 -2.88 6.37 5.66
N GLY A 219 -2.43 5.18 5.30
CA GLY A 219 -3.23 3.96 5.36
C GLY A 219 -2.43 2.78 5.88
N LEU A 220 -3.08 1.63 5.95
CA LEU A 220 -2.46 0.40 6.40
C LEU A 220 -2.07 -0.47 5.20
N ASN A 221 -0.81 -0.92 5.13
CA ASN A 221 -0.45 -2.12 4.41
C ASN A 221 -0.71 -3.31 5.35
N LEU A 222 -1.86 -3.98 5.19
CA LEU A 222 -2.26 -5.05 6.08
C LEU A 222 -1.57 -6.37 5.71
N ASP A 223 -0.61 -6.75 6.53
CA ASP A 223 0.12 -8.01 6.43
C ASP A 223 -0.57 -9.09 7.26
N ILE A 224 -1.16 -10.09 6.59
CA ILE A 224 -1.94 -11.14 7.24
C ILE A 224 -1.10 -12.07 8.10
N GLY A 225 0.20 -12.21 7.82
CA GLY A 225 1.14 -13.06 8.55
C GLY A 225 1.78 -12.37 9.75
N SER A 226 1.38 -11.14 10.09
CA SER A 226 2.08 -10.35 11.11
C SER A 226 1.31 -10.14 12.41
N TYR A 227 0.04 -10.51 12.49
CA TYR A 227 -0.67 -10.64 13.76
C TYR A 227 -0.40 -12.03 14.33
N ARG A 228 0.50 -12.10 15.34
CA ARG A 228 0.99 -13.40 15.86
C ARG A 228 0.41 -13.79 17.21
N GLN A 229 -0.48 -12.99 17.76
CA GLN A 229 -1.13 -13.22 19.05
C GLN A 229 -2.63 -13.46 18.86
N GLY A 230 -3.15 -14.54 19.46
CA GLY A 230 -4.59 -14.84 19.36
C GLY A 230 -5.04 -15.29 17.97
N ASP A 231 -6.25 -14.89 17.59
CA ASP A 231 -6.83 -15.14 16.26
C ASP A 231 -6.48 -13.99 15.29
N PRO A 232 -5.65 -14.22 14.28
CA PRO A 232 -5.25 -13.19 13.33
C PRO A 232 -6.43 -12.63 12.52
N TYR A 233 -7.48 -13.41 12.27
CA TYR A 233 -8.65 -12.94 11.53
C TYR A 233 -9.46 -11.91 12.32
N GLN A 234 -9.50 -12.03 13.65
CA GLN A 234 -10.10 -11.00 14.49
C GLN A 234 -9.31 -9.68 14.45
N GLU A 235 -7.98 -9.76 14.49
CA GLU A 235 -7.13 -8.56 14.36
C GLU A 235 -7.27 -7.93 12.97
N ILE A 236 -7.30 -8.75 11.91
CA ILE A 236 -7.57 -8.31 10.54
C ILE A 236 -8.94 -7.63 10.43
N GLU A 237 -10.00 -8.21 11.00
CA GLU A 237 -11.36 -7.64 10.93
C GLU A 237 -11.45 -6.27 11.62
N LYS A 238 -10.69 -6.04 12.71
CA LYS A 238 -10.60 -4.72 13.38
C LYS A 238 -9.97 -3.64 12.47
N ASN A 239 -8.92 -3.99 11.74
CA ASN A 239 -8.11 -3.03 10.99
C ASN A 239 -8.38 -2.99 9.48
N VAL A 240 -9.16 -3.92 8.92
CA VAL A 240 -9.43 -3.97 7.48
C VAL A 240 -9.95 -2.67 6.90
N ARG A 241 -10.68 -1.88 7.67
CA ARG A 241 -11.20 -0.54 7.29
C ARG A 241 -10.10 0.46 6.94
N HIS A 242 -8.89 0.27 7.46
CA HIS A 242 -7.73 1.14 7.23
C HIS A 242 -6.82 0.65 6.10
N ALA A 243 -7.06 -0.58 5.61
CA ALA A 243 -6.22 -1.18 4.57
C ALA A 243 -6.35 -0.41 3.25
N ILE A 244 -5.23 0.03 2.71
CA ILE A 244 -5.10 0.60 1.37
C ILE A 244 -4.35 -0.33 0.43
N THR A 245 -3.55 -1.24 0.99
CA THR A 245 -2.87 -2.34 0.32
C THR A 245 -2.66 -3.49 1.29
N TRP A 246 -2.19 -4.63 0.81
CA TRP A 246 -2.07 -5.87 1.57
C TRP A 246 -0.71 -6.54 1.37
N GLN A 247 -0.40 -7.48 2.25
CA GLN A 247 0.50 -8.60 1.97
C GLN A 247 -0.22 -9.90 2.28
N ILE A 248 -0.66 -10.56 1.21
CA ILE A 248 -1.35 -11.85 1.28
C ILE A 248 -0.30 -12.95 1.25
N LYS A 249 -0.17 -13.65 2.36
CA LYS A 249 0.85 -14.69 2.58
C LYS A 249 0.26 -16.09 2.58
N GLU A 250 1.12 -17.09 2.42
CA GLU A 250 0.75 -18.52 2.48
C GLU A 250 0.16 -18.88 3.83
N ASN A 251 0.68 -18.25 4.92
CA ASN A 251 0.38 -18.59 6.29
C ASN A 251 -0.03 -17.37 7.13
N VAL A 252 -0.76 -17.65 8.19
CA VAL A 252 -1.09 -16.76 9.31
C VAL A 252 -0.59 -17.37 10.61
N TRP A 253 -0.67 -16.64 11.72
CA TRP A 253 -0.25 -17.14 13.05
C TRP A 253 -1.45 -17.24 13.96
N VAL A 254 -1.90 -18.45 14.25
CA VAL A 254 -3.01 -18.70 15.18
C VAL A 254 -2.43 -19.09 16.56
N ASN A 255 -2.67 -18.27 17.58
CA ASN A 255 -2.12 -18.45 18.92
C ASN A 255 -0.59 -18.68 18.94
N GLY A 256 0.15 -17.96 18.11
CA GLY A 256 1.59 -18.05 18.01
C GLY A 256 2.11 -19.25 17.19
N GLN A 257 1.24 -20.01 16.55
CA GLN A 257 1.60 -21.13 15.66
C GLN A 257 1.35 -20.76 14.20
N GLU A 258 2.34 -20.96 13.36
CA GLU A 258 2.21 -20.75 11.93
C GLU A 258 1.25 -21.80 11.33
N THR A 259 0.24 -21.32 10.60
CA THR A 259 -0.87 -22.13 10.10
C THR A 259 -1.22 -21.67 8.67
N PRO A 260 -1.54 -22.58 7.75
CA PRO A 260 -2.00 -22.19 6.42
C PRO A 260 -3.17 -21.21 6.48
N ALA A 261 -3.15 -20.18 5.63
CA ALA A 261 -4.18 -19.16 5.60
C ALA A 261 -5.51 -19.72 5.04
N ASP A 262 -6.62 -19.46 5.75
CA ASP A 262 -7.97 -19.66 5.22
C ASP A 262 -8.37 -18.46 4.35
N PHE A 263 -8.08 -18.55 3.07
CA PHE A 263 -8.35 -17.47 2.12
C PHE A 263 -9.83 -17.20 1.93
N VAL A 264 -10.71 -18.18 2.06
CA VAL A 264 -12.16 -17.97 1.95
C VAL A 264 -12.65 -17.10 3.11
N LYS A 265 -12.23 -17.42 4.34
CA LYS A 265 -12.51 -16.61 5.54
C LYS A 265 -11.94 -15.19 5.38
N LEU A 266 -10.70 -15.08 4.96
CA LEU A 266 -10.01 -13.80 4.75
C LEU A 266 -10.75 -12.91 3.74
N PHE A 267 -11.05 -13.45 2.55
CA PHE A 267 -11.67 -12.64 1.51
C PHE A 267 -13.13 -12.28 1.81
N ARG A 268 -13.83 -13.07 2.60
CA ARG A 268 -15.15 -12.65 3.15
C ARG A 268 -15.03 -11.42 4.06
N ILE A 269 -13.99 -11.36 4.90
CA ILE A 269 -13.70 -10.17 5.74
C ILE A 269 -13.41 -8.96 4.85
N ILE A 270 -12.53 -9.12 3.88
CA ILE A 270 -12.12 -8.06 2.95
C ILE A 270 -13.32 -7.54 2.14
N LYS A 271 -14.15 -8.47 1.61
CA LYS A 271 -15.37 -8.15 0.85
C LYS A 271 -16.38 -7.40 1.72
N LYS A 272 -16.66 -7.90 2.94
CA LYS A 272 -17.57 -7.28 3.91
C LYS A 272 -17.16 -5.85 4.27
N ALA A 273 -15.85 -5.58 4.35
CA ALA A 273 -15.32 -4.25 4.61
C ALA A 273 -15.41 -3.29 3.40
N GLY A 274 -15.83 -3.78 2.24
CA GLY A 274 -15.92 -2.97 1.01
C GLY A 274 -14.57 -2.59 0.40
N TYR A 275 -13.49 -3.30 0.73
CA TYR A 275 -12.18 -3.06 0.12
C TYR A 275 -12.24 -3.31 -1.39
N ARG A 276 -11.57 -2.45 -2.13
CA ARG A 276 -11.42 -2.54 -3.59
C ARG A 276 -10.00 -2.14 -3.93
N GLY A 277 -9.29 -3.01 -4.56
CA GLY A 277 -7.88 -2.72 -4.92
C GLY A 277 -7.06 -3.96 -5.11
N TYR A 278 -5.77 -3.80 -4.91
CA TYR A 278 -4.79 -4.86 -5.13
C TYR A 278 -4.65 -5.76 -3.91
N LEU A 279 -4.43 -7.04 -4.19
CA LEU A 279 -4.05 -8.06 -3.20
C LEU A 279 -2.62 -8.54 -3.56
N PRO A 280 -1.57 -7.87 -3.09
CA PRO A 280 -0.20 -8.31 -3.33
C PRO A 280 0.08 -9.64 -2.64
N LEU A 281 0.45 -10.66 -3.42
CA LEU A 281 0.84 -11.98 -2.93
C LEU A 281 2.31 -12.00 -2.57
N GLU A 282 2.65 -12.57 -1.43
CA GLU A 282 4.03 -12.70 -0.97
C GLU A 282 4.28 -14.11 -0.43
N THR A 283 5.25 -14.82 -1.03
CA THR A 283 5.75 -16.09 -0.50
C THR A 283 7.05 -15.88 0.27
N LEU A 284 7.20 -16.57 1.39
CA LEU A 284 8.34 -16.45 2.29
C LEU A 284 9.00 -17.81 2.56
N GLY A 285 10.23 -17.76 3.12
CA GLY A 285 10.97 -18.93 3.55
C GLY A 285 11.64 -19.69 2.39
N GLU A 286 11.97 -20.96 2.65
CA GLU A 286 12.67 -21.82 1.71
C GLU A 286 11.77 -22.29 0.56
N GLY A 287 12.40 -22.79 -0.49
CA GLY A 287 11.76 -23.30 -1.70
C GLY A 287 11.94 -22.39 -2.92
N ASP A 288 11.52 -22.91 -4.06
CA ASP A 288 11.62 -22.20 -5.33
C ASP A 288 10.43 -21.22 -5.49
N PRO A 289 10.67 -19.91 -5.65
CA PRO A 289 9.59 -18.96 -5.88
C PRO A 289 8.82 -19.24 -7.18
N TYR A 290 9.44 -19.84 -8.19
CA TYR A 290 8.78 -20.24 -9.43
C TYR A 290 7.72 -21.34 -9.24
N GLU A 291 7.78 -22.09 -8.14
CA GLU A 291 6.77 -23.08 -7.76
C GLU A 291 5.79 -22.53 -6.71
N LYS A 292 6.31 -21.80 -5.72
CA LYS A 292 5.52 -21.31 -4.59
C LYS A 292 4.52 -20.24 -4.99
N VAL A 293 4.97 -19.25 -5.79
CA VAL A 293 4.12 -18.13 -6.22
C VAL A 293 2.93 -18.60 -7.07
N PRO A 294 3.08 -19.45 -8.10
CA PRO A 294 1.94 -19.97 -8.83
C PRO A 294 0.96 -20.77 -7.97
N ARG A 295 1.45 -21.54 -7.00
CA ARG A 295 0.60 -22.28 -6.07
C ARG A 295 -0.23 -21.35 -5.17
N LEU A 296 0.40 -20.30 -4.62
CA LEU A 296 -0.31 -19.30 -3.84
C LEU A 296 -1.36 -18.57 -4.69
N LEU A 297 -1.00 -18.19 -5.92
CA LEU A 297 -1.89 -17.54 -6.87
C LEU A 297 -3.12 -18.38 -7.17
N GLU A 298 -2.94 -19.68 -7.40
CA GLU A 298 -4.05 -20.61 -7.66
C GLU A 298 -4.97 -20.74 -6.45
N ASN A 299 -4.42 -20.91 -5.25
CA ASN A 299 -5.20 -20.98 -4.00
C ASN A 299 -6.04 -19.71 -3.77
N VAL A 300 -5.46 -18.54 -4.05
CA VAL A 300 -6.14 -17.25 -3.94
C VAL A 300 -7.27 -17.15 -4.97
N ARG A 301 -7.02 -17.51 -6.23
CA ARG A 301 -8.05 -17.50 -7.29
C ARG A 301 -9.21 -18.43 -6.97
N GLN A 302 -8.93 -19.64 -6.51
CA GLN A 302 -9.96 -20.61 -6.10
C GLN A 302 -10.81 -20.08 -4.93
N ALA A 303 -10.19 -19.45 -3.95
CA ALA A 303 -10.91 -18.86 -2.82
C ALA A 303 -11.79 -17.67 -3.23
N LEU A 304 -11.30 -16.82 -4.16
CA LEU A 304 -12.08 -15.70 -4.68
C LEU A 304 -13.33 -16.13 -5.48
N GLN A 305 -13.31 -17.31 -6.08
CA GLN A 305 -14.49 -17.88 -6.77
C GLN A 305 -15.59 -18.34 -5.79
N GLN A 306 -15.27 -18.51 -4.49
CA GLN A 306 -16.17 -19.02 -3.46
C GLN A 306 -16.86 -17.93 -2.63
N ILE A 307 -16.63 -16.66 -2.95
CA ILE A 307 -17.13 -15.51 -2.17
C ILE A 307 -18.03 -14.55 -3.03
#